data_6ec110eb9e3a58cbf05de9c1d62866ad
#
_entry.id   6ec110eb9e3a58cbf05de9c1d62866ad
#
_cell.length_a   1.000
_cell.length_b   1.000
_cell.length_c   1.000
_cell.angle_alpha   90.00
_cell.angle_beta   90.00
_cell.angle_gamma   90.00
#
_symmetry.space_group_name_H-M   'P 1'
#
loop_
_entity.id
_entity.type
_entity.pdbx_description
1 polymer ?
#
loop_
_entity_poly.entity_id
_entity_poly.type
_entity_poly.pdbx_seq_one_letter_code
_entity_poly.pdbx_strand_id
1 'polypeptide(L)'
;MKKLFLILLVATGSIISKPATAQVSVSINIGSQPTWGPVGYDYVDYYYLPDIETYYYVPKHQFVYLSNGKWIFATSLPSRYSSYNLYSGYKVVINEPRPYLNFTTHRVTYAKYKGNNGRQVIIKNSNDPKYYVVKGHPKYNGGGNNGNGHGNGNSGGGGKGKGKGKG
;
A
#
# COMPACT_ATOMS: atom_id res chain seq x y z
N MET A 1 78.37 -14.88 -23.28
CA MET A 1 77.47 -13.71 -22.92
C MET A 1 76.07 -14.05 -23.39
N LYS A 2 75.27 -14.60 -22.49
CA LYS A 2 73.93 -15.10 -22.80
C LYS A 2 72.93 -13.96 -22.55
N LYS A 3 72.34 -13.45 -23.62
CA LYS A 3 71.23 -12.42 -23.53
C LYS A 3 69.95 -13.16 -23.23
N LEU A 4 69.43 -12.95 -22.02
CA LEU A 4 68.18 -13.48 -21.58
C LEU A 4 67.06 -12.54 -22.12
N PHE A 5 66.26 -13.01 -23.07
CA PHE A 5 65.06 -12.31 -23.51
C PHE A 5 63.94 -12.64 -22.54
N LEU A 6 63.60 -11.65 -21.72
CA LEU A 6 62.41 -11.71 -20.86
C LEU A 6 61.19 -11.23 -21.68
N ILE A 7 60.41 -12.18 -22.16
CA ILE A 7 59.14 -11.86 -22.82
C ILE A 7 58.09 -11.60 -21.71
N LEU A 8 57.80 -10.32 -21.48
CA LEU A 8 56.72 -9.91 -20.60
C LEU A 8 55.38 -10.05 -21.34
N LEU A 9 54.69 -11.15 -21.07
CA LEU A 9 53.31 -11.38 -21.57
C LEU A 9 52.34 -10.51 -20.79
N VAL A 10 52.00 -9.34 -21.31
CA VAL A 10 50.92 -8.50 -20.79
C VAL A 10 49.59 -9.12 -21.19
N ALA A 11 49.01 -9.93 -20.29
CA ALA A 11 47.64 -10.40 -20.43
C ALA A 11 46.66 -9.22 -20.14
N THR A 12 46.21 -8.56 -21.19
CA THR A 12 45.11 -7.58 -21.11
C THR A 12 43.80 -8.31 -20.84
N GLY A 13 43.52 -8.54 -19.55
CA GLY A 13 42.21 -9.01 -19.12
C GLY A 13 41.16 -7.92 -19.39
N SER A 14 40.42 -8.07 -20.46
CA SER A 14 39.21 -7.23 -20.71
C SER A 14 38.17 -7.52 -19.63
N ILE A 15 38.08 -6.65 -18.63
CA ILE A 15 37.00 -6.67 -17.63
C ILE A 15 35.75 -6.26 -18.36
N ILE A 16 34.93 -7.22 -18.80
CA ILE A 16 33.59 -6.99 -19.32
C ILE A 16 32.71 -6.60 -18.13
N SER A 17 32.66 -5.31 -17.81
CA SER A 17 31.72 -4.75 -16.86
C SER A 17 30.31 -4.88 -17.44
N LYS A 18 29.53 -5.85 -16.97
CA LYS A 18 28.12 -5.91 -17.28
C LYS A 18 27.47 -4.68 -16.62
N PRO A 19 26.72 -3.83 -17.36
CA PRO A 19 25.96 -2.77 -16.72
C PRO A 19 24.95 -3.43 -15.76
N ALA A 20 25.07 -3.15 -14.46
CA ALA A 20 24.04 -3.50 -13.50
C ALA A 20 22.82 -2.64 -13.81
N THR A 21 21.84 -3.21 -14.50
CA THR A 21 20.51 -2.58 -14.61
C THR A 21 19.91 -2.60 -13.20
N ALA A 22 19.92 -1.45 -12.54
CA ALA A 22 19.18 -1.25 -11.32
C ALA A 22 17.70 -1.45 -11.66
N GLN A 23 17.14 -2.59 -11.28
CA GLN A 23 15.70 -2.81 -11.34
C GLN A 23 15.08 -1.89 -10.31
N VAL A 24 14.41 -0.84 -10.77
CA VAL A 24 13.54 -0.02 -9.92
C VAL A 24 12.33 -0.89 -9.60
N SER A 25 12.35 -1.54 -8.44
CA SER A 25 11.17 -2.22 -7.92
C SER A 25 10.17 -1.17 -7.47
N VAL A 26 9.13 -0.94 -8.27
CA VAL A 26 7.99 -0.12 -7.85
C VAL A 26 7.17 -0.95 -6.89
N SER A 27 7.29 -0.65 -5.61
CA SER A 27 6.43 -1.27 -4.59
C SER A 27 5.05 -0.61 -4.64
N ILE A 28 4.01 -1.43 -4.67
CA ILE A 28 2.61 -0.97 -4.62
C ILE A 28 1.93 -1.68 -3.45
N ASN A 29 1.27 -0.90 -2.57
CA ASN A 29 0.51 -1.47 -1.45
C ASN A 29 -0.88 -0.85 -1.29
N ILE A 30 -1.50 -0.39 -2.38
CA ILE A 30 -2.82 0.28 -2.35
C ILE A 30 -3.85 -0.57 -1.59
N GLY A 31 -3.91 -1.87 -1.84
CA GLY A 31 -4.87 -2.77 -1.20
C GLY A 31 -4.73 -2.89 0.32
N SER A 32 -3.54 -2.58 0.87
CA SER A 32 -3.28 -2.57 2.31
C SER A 32 -3.55 -1.21 2.96
N GLN A 33 -3.78 -0.16 2.17
CA GLN A 33 -4.08 1.15 2.71
C GLN A 33 -5.49 1.18 3.30
N PRO A 34 -5.71 1.86 4.43
CA PRO A 34 -7.05 2.01 4.99
C PRO A 34 -7.90 2.98 4.16
N THR A 35 -9.21 2.80 4.16
CA THR A 35 -10.14 3.67 3.41
C THR A 35 -10.12 5.13 3.84
N TRP A 36 -9.66 5.43 5.04
CA TRP A 36 -9.45 6.78 5.55
C TRP A 36 -8.11 7.40 5.13
N GLY A 37 -7.23 6.64 4.46
CA GLY A 37 -5.98 7.17 3.89
C GLY A 37 -6.22 8.19 2.79
N PRO A 38 -5.32 9.17 2.58
CA PRO A 38 -5.40 10.12 1.48
C PRO A 38 -5.15 9.45 0.14
N VAL A 39 -5.79 9.96 -0.92
CA VAL A 39 -5.53 9.53 -2.30
C VAL A 39 -4.21 10.10 -2.82
N GLY A 40 -3.73 9.56 -3.97
CA GLY A 40 -2.53 10.06 -4.66
C GLY A 40 -1.26 9.24 -4.39
N TYR A 41 -1.36 8.18 -3.59
CA TYR A 41 -0.20 7.36 -3.22
C TYR A 41 -0.41 5.90 -3.59
N ASP A 42 0.50 5.35 -4.39
CA ASP A 42 0.49 3.93 -4.77
C ASP A 42 1.17 3.05 -3.71
N TYR A 43 2.06 3.66 -2.92
CA TYR A 43 2.76 3.02 -1.82
C TYR A 43 2.81 3.93 -0.59
N VAL A 44 2.54 3.35 0.59
CA VAL A 44 2.63 4.04 1.88
C VAL A 44 3.14 3.07 2.93
N ASP A 45 4.25 3.42 3.59
CA ASP A 45 4.70 2.72 4.79
C ASP A 45 3.97 3.21 6.03
N TYR A 46 3.94 4.52 6.22
CA TYR A 46 3.35 5.14 7.40
C TYR A 46 2.49 6.35 7.06
N TYR A 47 1.41 6.52 7.79
CA TYR A 47 0.75 7.80 7.97
C TYR A 47 1.13 8.38 9.31
N TYR A 48 1.53 9.65 9.35
CA TYR A 48 1.62 10.42 10.58
C TYR A 48 0.34 11.25 10.74
N LEU A 49 -0.24 11.22 11.92
CA LEU A 49 -1.48 11.89 12.32
C LEU A 49 -1.13 13.06 13.24
N PRO A 50 -0.98 14.29 12.71
CA PRO A 50 -0.45 15.42 13.48
C PRO A 50 -1.30 15.78 14.71
N ASP A 51 -2.63 15.69 14.60
CA ASP A 51 -3.56 16.04 15.69
C ASP A 51 -3.35 15.23 16.95
N ILE A 52 -3.00 13.95 16.80
CA ILE A 52 -2.86 13.00 17.89
C ILE A 52 -1.43 12.48 18.04
N GLU A 53 -0.49 13.03 17.27
CA GLU A 53 0.93 12.72 17.32
C GLU A 53 1.22 11.20 17.28
N THR A 54 0.50 10.50 16.39
CA THR A 54 0.50 9.04 16.27
C THR A 54 0.84 8.66 14.83
N TYR A 55 1.58 7.57 14.66
CA TYR A 55 1.80 6.95 13.35
C TYR A 55 0.84 5.79 13.13
N TYR A 56 0.57 5.49 11.87
CA TYR A 56 -0.10 4.26 11.46
C TYR A 56 0.78 3.52 10.46
N TYR A 57 1.23 2.32 10.82
CA TYR A 57 2.05 1.46 9.97
C TYR A 57 1.15 0.63 9.07
N VAL A 58 1.11 0.99 7.79
CA VAL A 58 0.19 0.41 6.80
C VAL A 58 0.40 -1.09 6.59
N PRO A 59 1.64 -1.63 6.43
CA PRO A 59 1.83 -3.04 6.17
C PRO A 59 1.33 -3.98 7.27
N LYS A 60 1.29 -3.52 8.52
CA LYS A 60 0.82 -4.31 9.67
C LYS A 60 -0.51 -3.84 10.26
N HIS A 61 -1.11 -2.79 9.69
CA HIS A 61 -2.34 -2.17 10.21
C HIS A 61 -2.25 -1.81 11.69
N GLN A 62 -1.12 -1.22 12.10
CA GLN A 62 -0.84 -0.90 13.50
C GLN A 62 -0.64 0.61 13.71
N PHE A 63 -1.24 1.13 14.77
CA PHE A 63 -0.88 2.44 15.30
C PHE A 63 0.42 2.34 16.10
N VAL A 64 1.28 3.37 15.96
CA VAL A 64 2.56 3.46 16.66
C VAL A 64 2.58 4.80 17.39
N TYR A 65 2.60 4.78 18.70
CA TYR A 65 2.53 5.98 19.52
C TYR A 65 3.43 5.89 20.76
N LEU A 66 3.83 7.06 21.27
CA LEU A 66 4.65 7.16 22.46
C LEU A 66 3.78 7.15 23.71
N SER A 67 4.06 6.24 24.65
CA SER A 67 3.41 6.17 25.96
C SER A 67 4.45 5.89 27.03
N ASN A 68 4.50 6.75 28.05
CA ASN A 68 5.48 6.64 29.14
C ASN A 68 6.93 6.41 28.66
N GLY A 69 7.34 7.17 27.64
CA GLY A 69 8.68 7.07 27.06
C GLY A 69 8.95 5.82 26.22
N LYS A 70 7.94 4.98 25.96
CA LYS A 70 8.05 3.75 25.16
C LYS A 70 7.16 3.82 23.92
N TRP A 71 7.66 3.30 22.81
CA TRP A 71 6.88 3.14 21.59
C TRP A 71 5.98 1.91 21.69
N ILE A 72 4.68 2.14 21.56
CA ILE A 72 3.64 1.10 21.59
C ILE A 72 3.14 0.85 20.18
N PHE A 73 3.01 -0.42 19.83
CA PHE A 73 2.44 -0.90 18.56
C PHE A 73 1.11 -1.59 18.88
N ALA A 74 0.01 -1.06 18.38
CA ALA A 74 -1.33 -1.56 18.70
C ALA A 74 -2.25 -1.52 17.48
N THR A 75 -3.26 -2.39 17.44
CA THR A 75 -4.27 -2.41 16.37
C THR A 75 -5.36 -1.34 16.56
N SER A 76 -5.39 -0.67 17.71
CA SER A 76 -6.33 0.40 18.03
C SER A 76 -5.61 1.65 18.54
N LEU A 77 -6.28 2.80 18.44
CA LEU A 77 -5.81 4.03 19.07
C LEU A 77 -5.81 3.92 20.60
N PRO A 78 -4.91 4.68 21.28
CA PRO A 78 -4.98 4.80 22.73
C PRO A 78 -6.35 5.34 23.17
N SER A 79 -6.82 4.92 24.35
CA SER A 79 -8.14 5.30 24.87
C SER A 79 -8.41 6.81 24.85
N ARG A 80 -7.38 7.63 25.13
CA ARG A 80 -7.48 9.11 25.08
C ARG A 80 -7.84 9.66 23.69
N TYR A 81 -7.66 8.87 22.63
CA TYR A 81 -7.97 9.22 21.25
C TYR A 81 -9.05 8.32 20.62
N SER A 82 -9.80 7.58 21.44
CA SER A 82 -10.85 6.66 20.97
C SER A 82 -11.94 7.34 20.13
N SER A 83 -12.21 8.62 20.38
CA SER A 83 -13.18 9.45 19.63
C SER A 83 -12.56 10.18 18.43
N TYR A 84 -11.25 10.02 18.17
CA TYR A 84 -10.62 10.71 17.04
C TYR A 84 -11.12 10.19 15.70
N ASN A 85 -11.57 11.11 14.84
CA ASN A 85 -12.10 10.76 13.53
C ASN A 85 -10.97 10.64 12.49
N LEU A 86 -10.56 9.41 12.19
CA LEU A 86 -9.54 9.10 11.19
C LEU A 86 -9.92 9.57 9.77
N TYR A 87 -11.20 9.68 9.45
CA TYR A 87 -11.66 10.09 8.13
C TYR A 87 -11.51 11.59 7.88
N SER A 88 -11.57 12.41 8.92
CA SER A 88 -11.42 13.87 8.81
C SER A 88 -10.01 14.36 9.13
N GLY A 89 -9.31 13.74 10.07
CA GLY A 89 -7.98 14.16 10.50
C GLY A 89 -6.97 14.17 9.34
N TYR A 90 -6.01 15.08 9.37
CA TYR A 90 -4.96 15.17 8.36
C TYR A 90 -3.93 14.03 8.50
N LYS A 91 -3.45 13.50 7.40
CA LYS A 91 -2.42 12.45 7.34
C LYS A 91 -1.24 12.92 6.51
N VAL A 92 -0.04 12.77 7.06
CA VAL A 92 1.22 12.95 6.32
C VAL A 92 1.75 11.57 5.95
N VAL A 93 2.01 11.36 4.67
CA VAL A 93 2.62 10.10 4.19
C VAL A 93 4.11 10.15 4.45
N ILE A 94 4.66 9.11 5.06
CA ILE A 94 6.09 8.96 5.34
C ILE A 94 6.53 7.55 4.92
N ASN A 95 7.44 7.50 3.95
CA ASN A 95 8.00 6.25 3.41
C ASN A 95 9.46 6.10 3.86
N GLU A 96 9.67 6.19 5.17
CA GLU A 96 10.96 6.04 5.81
C GLU A 96 10.94 4.83 6.78
N PRO A 97 12.04 4.11 6.94
CA PRO A 97 12.11 3.04 7.92
C PRO A 97 12.05 3.61 9.34
N ARG A 98 11.11 3.12 10.15
CA ARG A 98 10.94 3.48 11.57
C ARG A 98 10.86 5.00 11.82
N PRO A 99 9.96 5.73 11.13
CA PRO A 99 9.90 7.20 11.19
C PRO A 99 9.60 7.74 12.59
N TYR A 100 9.03 6.91 13.46
CA TYR A 100 8.76 7.26 14.86
C TYR A 100 10.04 7.56 15.65
N LEU A 101 11.21 7.12 15.20
CA LEU A 101 12.50 7.52 15.81
C LEU A 101 12.82 9.00 15.58
N ASN A 102 12.26 9.61 14.54
CA ASN A 102 12.37 11.03 14.22
C ASN A 102 11.18 11.85 14.76
N PHE A 103 10.47 11.34 15.75
CA PHE A 103 9.21 11.89 16.27
C PHE A 103 9.29 13.39 16.62
N THR A 104 10.34 13.82 17.30
CA THR A 104 10.51 15.23 17.70
C THR A 104 10.53 16.15 16.49
N THR A 105 11.25 15.76 15.44
CA THR A 105 11.31 16.51 14.18
C THR A 105 9.95 16.51 13.49
N HIS A 106 9.27 15.36 13.38
CA HIS A 106 7.96 15.26 12.73
C HIS A 106 6.90 16.07 13.44
N ARG A 107 6.90 16.07 14.78
CA ARG A 107 5.99 16.84 15.60
C ARG A 107 6.08 18.35 15.31
N VAL A 108 7.30 18.88 15.12
CA VAL A 108 7.53 20.27 14.79
C VAL A 108 7.19 20.56 13.33
N THR A 109 7.75 19.78 12.41
CA THR A 109 7.62 19.98 10.97
C THR A 109 6.16 19.92 10.50
N TYR A 110 5.38 18.99 11.06
CA TYR A 110 4.00 18.74 10.64
C TYR A 110 2.96 19.39 11.55
N ALA A 111 3.38 20.19 12.56
CA ALA A 111 2.48 20.95 13.43
C ALA A 111 1.51 21.84 12.65
N LYS A 112 1.93 22.38 11.52
CA LYS A 112 1.11 23.21 10.62
C LYS A 112 -0.12 22.52 10.05
N TYR A 113 -0.18 21.18 10.11
CA TYR A 113 -1.32 20.40 9.63
C TYR A 113 -2.32 20.04 10.74
N LYS A 114 -2.03 20.38 12.00
CA LYS A 114 -3.01 20.19 13.09
C LYS A 114 -4.26 21.02 12.83
N GLY A 115 -5.41 20.42 13.07
CA GLY A 115 -6.71 21.06 12.84
C GLY A 115 -7.13 21.19 11.37
N ASN A 116 -6.34 20.70 10.41
CA ASN A 116 -6.70 20.71 8.99
C ASN A 116 -7.70 19.60 8.62
N ASN A 117 -8.77 19.50 9.40
CA ASN A 117 -9.77 18.45 9.23
C ASN A 117 -10.53 18.56 7.90
N GLY A 118 -10.74 17.41 7.24
CA GLY A 118 -11.51 17.33 5.99
C GLY A 118 -10.83 17.94 4.75
N ARG A 119 -9.58 18.36 4.84
CA ARG A 119 -8.84 19.00 3.75
C ARG A 119 -8.29 18.03 2.71
N GLN A 120 -8.27 16.73 3.02
CA GLN A 120 -7.75 15.70 2.12
C GLN A 120 -8.88 14.89 1.51
N VAL A 121 -8.78 14.62 0.20
CA VAL A 121 -9.61 13.59 -0.43
C VAL A 121 -9.09 12.23 0.06
N ILE A 122 -10.00 11.40 0.56
CA ILE A 122 -9.66 10.09 1.13
C ILE A 122 -10.06 8.96 0.19
N ILE A 123 -9.42 7.80 0.35
CA ILE A 123 -9.64 6.62 -0.47
C ILE A 123 -11.12 6.23 -0.52
N LYS A 124 -11.84 6.26 0.62
CA LYS A 124 -13.27 5.93 0.69
C LYS A 124 -14.13 6.68 -0.31
N ASN A 125 -13.78 7.94 -0.60
CA ASN A 125 -14.56 8.84 -1.45
C ASN A 125 -14.00 8.93 -2.89
N SER A 126 -12.96 8.17 -3.20
CA SER A 126 -12.33 8.18 -4.53
C SER A 126 -13.18 7.45 -5.57
N ASN A 127 -13.24 8.01 -6.78
CA ASN A 127 -13.79 7.31 -7.94
C ASN A 127 -12.71 6.69 -8.83
N ASP A 128 -11.45 6.76 -8.42
CA ASP A 128 -10.35 6.14 -9.15
C ASP A 128 -10.40 4.60 -8.93
N PRO A 129 -10.53 3.79 -10.01
CA PRO A 129 -10.63 2.35 -9.95
C PRO A 129 -9.48 1.66 -9.21
N LYS A 130 -8.30 2.28 -9.16
CA LYS A 130 -7.15 1.71 -8.44
C LYS A 130 -7.41 1.51 -6.94
N TYR A 131 -8.34 2.28 -6.35
CA TYR A 131 -8.72 2.14 -4.94
C TYR A 131 -9.84 1.14 -4.68
N TYR A 132 -10.46 0.57 -5.74
CA TYR A 132 -11.53 -0.42 -5.56
C TYR A 132 -11.02 -1.76 -5.01
N VAL A 133 -9.72 -1.95 -4.95
CA VAL A 133 -9.08 -3.11 -4.28
C VAL A 133 -8.96 -2.94 -2.76
N VAL A 134 -9.24 -1.73 -2.24
CA VAL A 134 -9.14 -1.44 -0.81
C VAL A 134 -10.38 -1.96 -0.08
N LYS A 135 -10.19 -2.87 0.87
CA LYS A 135 -11.28 -3.44 1.67
C LYS A 135 -12.04 -2.33 2.42
N GLY A 136 -13.36 -2.32 2.27
CA GLY A 136 -14.23 -1.29 2.85
C GLY A 136 -14.45 -0.05 1.97
N HIS A 137 -13.89 -0.02 0.76
CA HIS A 137 -14.27 0.96 -0.25
C HIS A 137 -15.70 0.67 -0.75
N PRO A 138 -16.57 1.70 -1.01
CA PRO A 138 -17.94 1.47 -1.48
C PRO A 138 -18.05 0.64 -2.77
N LYS A 139 -17.02 0.74 -3.63
CA LYS A 139 -16.93 0.00 -4.89
C LYS A 139 -15.91 -1.15 -4.81
N TYR A 140 -15.73 -1.74 -3.63
CA TYR A 140 -14.78 -2.83 -3.44
C TYR A 140 -15.11 -4.02 -4.34
N ASN A 141 -14.14 -4.46 -5.17
CA ASN A 141 -14.28 -5.54 -6.14
C ASN A 141 -13.61 -6.86 -5.71
N GLY A 142 -13.24 -6.96 -4.44
CA GLY A 142 -12.76 -8.19 -3.84
C GLY A 142 -11.34 -8.62 -4.20
N GLY A 143 -10.59 -7.89 -5.03
CA GLY A 143 -9.24 -8.29 -5.44
C GLY A 143 -9.17 -9.72 -6.01
N GLY A 144 -10.30 -10.27 -6.44
CA GLY A 144 -10.41 -11.60 -7.01
C GLY A 144 -9.88 -11.62 -8.43
N ASN A 145 -8.96 -12.51 -8.67
CA ASN A 145 -8.50 -12.95 -9.95
C ASN A 145 -9.72 -13.12 -10.89
N ASN A 146 -9.86 -12.25 -11.91
CA ASN A 146 -10.83 -12.44 -12.98
C ASN A 146 -10.45 -13.71 -13.76
N GLY A 147 -10.79 -14.85 -13.22
CA GLY A 147 -10.91 -16.09 -13.96
C GLY A 147 -12.04 -15.91 -14.96
N ASN A 148 -11.70 -15.75 -16.22
CA ASN A 148 -12.57 -15.68 -17.37
C ASN A 148 -13.37 -17.00 -17.48
N GLY A 149 -14.48 -17.09 -16.75
CA GLY A 149 -15.45 -18.16 -16.88
C GLY A 149 -16.42 -17.83 -18.01
N HIS A 150 -16.04 -18.12 -19.25
CA HIS A 150 -16.98 -18.25 -20.36
C HIS A 150 -17.86 -19.45 -20.08
N GLY A 151 -18.94 -19.28 -19.33
CA GLY A 151 -20.05 -20.20 -19.24
C GLY A 151 -20.96 -20.01 -20.45
N ASN A 152 -20.65 -20.66 -21.56
CA ASN A 152 -21.57 -20.82 -22.68
C ASN A 152 -22.69 -21.77 -22.28
N GLY A 153 -23.76 -21.25 -21.70
CA GLY A 153 -24.99 -21.98 -21.39
C GLY A 153 -25.91 -22.00 -22.61
N ASN A 154 -25.69 -22.92 -23.51
CA ASN A 154 -26.61 -23.24 -24.59
C ASN A 154 -27.84 -23.94 -24.00
N SER A 155 -28.96 -23.26 -23.81
CA SER A 155 -30.25 -23.86 -23.49
C SER A 155 -30.99 -24.12 -24.79
N GLY A 156 -30.85 -25.36 -25.29
CA GLY A 156 -31.62 -25.93 -26.37
C GLY A 156 -32.83 -26.69 -25.89
N GLY A 157 -33.95 -26.34 -26.44
CA GLY A 157 -34.99 -27.23 -26.93
C GLY A 157 -35.97 -27.82 -25.92
N GLY A 158 -37.20 -27.41 -25.90
CA GLY A 158 -38.26 -27.98 -26.76
C GLY A 158 -38.72 -29.35 -26.26
N GLY A 159 -39.92 -29.41 -25.67
CA GLY A 159 -40.58 -30.66 -25.34
C GLY A 159 -42.08 -30.42 -25.08
N LYS A 160 -42.87 -30.31 -26.13
CA LYS A 160 -44.32 -30.42 -26.08
C LYS A 160 -44.71 -31.85 -25.72
N GLY A 161 -45.41 -32.06 -24.66
CA GLY A 161 -46.10 -33.29 -24.33
C GLY A 161 -47.60 -33.04 -24.08
N LYS A 162 -48.42 -33.24 -25.11
CA LYS A 162 -49.87 -33.42 -24.97
C LYS A 162 -50.15 -34.79 -24.39
N GLY A 163 -50.89 -34.88 -23.30
CA GLY A 163 -51.52 -36.11 -22.78
C GLY A 163 -52.98 -35.85 -22.47
N LYS A 164 -53.85 -36.30 -23.36
CA LYS A 164 -55.29 -36.52 -23.12
C LYS A 164 -55.45 -37.82 -22.34
N GLY A 165 -56.42 -37.86 -21.45
CA GLY A 165 -56.94 -39.06 -20.82
C GLY A 165 -58.04 -38.71 -19.85
N LYS A 166 -59.07 -38.93 -20.20
CA LYS A 166 -60.42 -39.39 -19.89
C LYS A 166 -60.41 -40.37 -18.71
N GLY A 167 -61.42 -40.19 -17.86
CA GLY A 167 -61.85 -41.08 -16.83
C GLY A 167 -62.65 -40.25 -15.81
#